data_471a0bb566e4d3166a89e27412a707bb
#
_entry.id   471a0bb566e4d3166a89e27412a707bb
#
_cell.length_a   1.000
_cell.length_b   1.000
_cell.length_c   1.000
_cell.angle_alpha   90.00
_cell.angle_beta   90.00
_cell.angle_gamma   90.00
#
_symmetry.space_group_name_H-M   'P 1'
#
loop_
_entity.id
_entity.type
_entity.pdbx_description
1 polymer ?
#
loop_
_entity_poly.entity_id
_entity_poly.type
_entity_poly.pdbx_seq_one_letter_code
_entity_poly.pdbx_strand_id
1 'polypeptide(L)'
;MMIKHIFTDMDGTLLNPAGQISAATRHAIHQVDLPVTLVSARSAVDMAPFATQLHLTGPQIGFNGALIYQLHHHQIHPLHTIPLAANSALQIIQAVQRHFPAVSINLYDPFRWYAPQADRGVARQAARSAAAPTITPVEPLLSQADFNLIKVTLIMEAPQKPAPVVKLIAGLGLTDVSL
;
A
#
# COMPACT_ATOMS: atom_id res chain seq x y z
N MET A 1 -33.76 1.34 -9.92
CA MET A 1 -32.57 1.88 -9.21
C MET A 1 -31.48 2.11 -10.25
N MET A 2 -30.87 3.30 -10.34
CA MET A 2 -29.84 3.62 -11.34
C MET A 2 -28.46 3.57 -10.68
N ILE A 3 -27.52 2.85 -11.28
CA ILE A 3 -26.12 2.84 -10.84
C ILE A 3 -25.53 4.23 -11.08
N LYS A 4 -24.76 4.75 -10.11
CA LYS A 4 -24.18 6.10 -10.17
C LYS A 4 -22.65 6.11 -10.08
N HIS A 5 -22.03 5.01 -9.70
CA HIS A 5 -20.59 4.89 -9.49
C HIS A 5 -20.16 3.43 -9.55
N ILE A 6 -18.96 3.17 -10.04
CA ILE A 6 -18.36 1.84 -10.07
C ILE A 6 -17.12 1.85 -9.18
N PHE A 7 -17.05 0.92 -8.22
CA PHE A 7 -15.85 0.62 -7.45
C PHE A 7 -15.34 -0.75 -7.90
N THR A 8 -14.08 -0.84 -8.24
CA THR A 8 -13.45 -2.09 -8.69
C THR A 8 -12.17 -2.38 -7.95
N ASP A 9 -12.02 -3.62 -7.47
CA ASP A 9 -10.75 -4.15 -7.03
C ASP A 9 -9.80 -4.34 -8.23
N MET A 10 -8.51 -4.42 -7.97
CA MET A 10 -7.48 -4.52 -9.00
C MET A 10 -6.98 -5.96 -9.17
N ASP A 11 -6.42 -6.55 -8.12
CA ASP A 11 -5.74 -7.83 -8.20
C ASP A 11 -6.73 -9.00 -8.25
N GLY A 12 -6.72 -9.78 -9.36
CA GLY A 12 -7.69 -10.85 -9.56
C GLY A 12 -9.08 -10.40 -10.03
N THR A 13 -9.30 -9.10 -10.23
CA THR A 13 -10.56 -8.52 -10.73
C THR A 13 -10.32 -7.73 -12.03
N LEU A 14 -9.68 -6.57 -11.93
CA LEU A 14 -9.38 -5.70 -13.05
C LEU A 14 -8.13 -6.15 -13.82
N LEU A 15 -7.13 -6.65 -13.08
CA LEU A 15 -5.85 -7.07 -13.63
C LEU A 15 -5.88 -8.55 -14.02
N ASN A 16 -5.28 -8.86 -15.18
CA ASN A 16 -5.04 -10.23 -15.62
C ASN A 16 -3.93 -10.90 -14.78
N PRO A 17 -3.69 -12.23 -14.93
CA PRO A 17 -2.62 -12.93 -14.19
C PRO A 17 -1.20 -12.36 -14.38
N ALA A 18 -0.96 -11.61 -15.46
CA ALA A 18 0.30 -10.90 -15.70
C ALA A 18 0.36 -9.53 -14.97
N GLY A 19 -0.67 -9.15 -14.18
CA GLY A 19 -0.74 -7.87 -13.49
C GLY A 19 -1.02 -6.68 -14.40
N GLN A 20 -1.66 -6.90 -15.55
CA GLN A 20 -1.91 -5.89 -16.57
C GLN A 20 -3.40 -5.71 -16.84
N ILE A 21 -3.81 -4.51 -17.26
CA ILE A 21 -5.15 -4.25 -17.77
C ILE A 21 -5.20 -4.70 -19.22
N SER A 22 -6.12 -5.61 -19.55
CA SER A 22 -6.31 -6.04 -20.93
C SER A 22 -6.85 -4.91 -21.82
N ALA A 23 -6.59 -4.98 -23.13
CA ALA A 23 -7.15 -4.04 -24.08
C ALA A 23 -8.70 -4.02 -24.05
N ALA A 24 -9.31 -5.18 -23.87
CA ALA A 24 -10.77 -5.32 -23.76
C ALA A 24 -11.31 -4.64 -22.48
N THR A 25 -10.65 -4.87 -21.33
CA THR A 25 -11.02 -4.23 -20.05
C THR A 25 -10.90 -2.72 -20.14
N ARG A 26 -9.78 -2.22 -20.70
CA ARG A 26 -9.56 -0.78 -20.89
C ARG A 26 -10.63 -0.17 -21.80
N HIS A 27 -10.92 -0.82 -22.92
CA HIS A 27 -11.97 -0.36 -23.84
C HIS A 27 -13.32 -0.31 -23.13
N ALA A 28 -13.70 -1.35 -22.39
CA ALA A 28 -14.96 -1.40 -21.67
C ALA A 28 -15.09 -0.24 -20.65
N ILE A 29 -14.03 0.04 -19.88
CA ILE A 29 -14.03 1.15 -18.90
C ILE A 29 -14.16 2.51 -19.60
N HIS A 30 -13.49 2.71 -20.74
CA HIS A 30 -13.60 3.96 -21.50
C HIS A 30 -14.99 4.18 -22.13
N GLN A 31 -15.81 3.13 -22.29
CA GLN A 31 -17.19 3.23 -22.79
C GLN A 31 -18.21 3.47 -21.67
N VAL A 32 -17.80 3.39 -20.41
CA VAL A 32 -18.70 3.59 -19.27
C VAL A 32 -18.84 5.09 -18.99
N ASP A 33 -20.07 5.60 -19.08
CA ASP A 33 -20.40 6.99 -18.69
C ASP A 33 -20.74 7.08 -17.19
N LEU A 34 -19.88 6.51 -16.34
CA LEU A 34 -19.99 6.54 -14.89
C LEU A 34 -18.62 6.76 -14.28
N PRO A 35 -18.53 7.44 -13.14
CA PRO A 35 -17.28 7.52 -12.38
C PRO A 35 -16.81 6.12 -11.98
N VAL A 36 -15.51 5.85 -12.15
CA VAL A 36 -14.86 4.60 -11.74
C VAL A 36 -13.78 4.90 -10.72
N THR A 37 -13.78 4.17 -9.62
CA THR A 37 -12.77 4.24 -8.55
C THR A 37 -12.10 2.87 -8.41
N LEU A 38 -10.77 2.86 -8.47
CA LEU A 38 -9.96 1.70 -8.11
C LEU A 38 -9.89 1.59 -6.59
N VAL A 39 -10.05 0.37 -6.08
CA VAL A 39 -9.92 0.06 -4.65
C VAL A 39 -8.89 -1.04 -4.50
N SER A 40 -7.81 -0.82 -3.74
CA SER A 40 -6.74 -1.80 -3.64
C SER A 40 -5.98 -1.74 -2.31
N ALA A 41 -5.29 -2.84 -1.98
CA ALA A 41 -4.29 -2.89 -0.93
C ALA A 41 -2.97 -2.20 -1.33
N ARG A 42 -2.79 -1.87 -2.62
CA ARG A 42 -1.59 -1.26 -3.18
C ARG A 42 -1.40 0.18 -2.69
N SER A 43 -0.17 0.67 -2.81
CA SER A 43 0.15 2.08 -2.60
C SER A 43 -0.42 2.95 -3.71
N ALA A 44 -0.62 4.24 -3.43
CA ALA A 44 -1.04 5.19 -4.46
C ALA A 44 -0.04 5.26 -5.62
N VAL A 45 1.26 5.14 -5.34
CA VAL A 45 2.32 5.13 -6.36
C VAL A 45 2.20 3.92 -7.28
N ASP A 46 1.87 2.73 -6.74
CA ASP A 46 1.68 1.51 -7.54
C ASP A 46 0.34 1.51 -8.30
N MET A 47 -0.65 2.27 -7.84
CA MET A 47 -1.97 2.40 -8.49
C MET A 47 -1.99 3.49 -9.58
N ALA A 48 -1.19 4.54 -9.43
CA ALA A 48 -1.20 5.71 -10.31
C ALA A 48 -1.03 5.38 -11.81
N PRO A 49 -0.13 4.47 -12.23
CA PRO A 49 -0.01 4.07 -13.63
C PRO A 49 -1.30 3.49 -14.21
N PHE A 50 -2.05 2.71 -13.42
CA PHE A 50 -3.32 2.11 -13.86
C PHE A 50 -4.45 3.14 -13.96
N ALA A 51 -4.56 4.02 -12.96
CA ALA A 51 -5.53 5.12 -13.00
C ALA A 51 -5.27 6.04 -14.21
N THR A 52 -4.00 6.34 -14.49
CA THR A 52 -3.60 7.11 -15.69
C THR A 52 -3.94 6.37 -16.98
N GLN A 53 -3.65 5.06 -17.07
CA GLN A 53 -3.96 4.24 -18.24
C GLN A 53 -5.47 4.17 -18.54
N LEU A 54 -6.29 4.24 -17.49
CA LEU A 54 -7.75 4.23 -17.59
C LEU A 54 -8.36 5.63 -17.68
N HIS A 55 -7.56 6.69 -17.70
CA HIS A 55 -7.98 8.10 -17.71
C HIS A 55 -8.92 8.45 -16.54
N LEU A 56 -8.72 7.84 -15.36
CA LEU A 56 -9.54 8.10 -14.20
C LEU A 56 -9.14 9.43 -13.55
N THR A 57 -10.10 10.35 -13.44
CA THR A 57 -9.90 11.69 -12.86
C THR A 57 -10.51 11.83 -11.47
N GLY A 58 -11.35 10.90 -11.04
CA GLY A 58 -11.98 10.88 -9.73
C GLY A 58 -11.05 10.33 -8.62
N PRO A 59 -11.57 10.28 -7.37
CA PRO A 59 -10.85 9.70 -6.24
C PRO A 59 -10.53 8.22 -6.44
N GLN A 60 -9.37 7.79 -5.95
CA GLN A 60 -8.92 6.40 -5.88
C GLN A 60 -8.70 6.00 -4.42
N ILE A 61 -8.83 4.71 -4.10
CA ILE A 61 -8.73 4.19 -2.74
C ILE A 61 -7.58 3.19 -2.67
N GLY A 62 -6.51 3.56 -1.97
CA GLY A 62 -5.33 2.72 -1.75
C GLY A 62 -5.22 2.24 -0.31
N PHE A 63 -4.24 1.34 -0.05
CA PHE A 63 -3.89 0.82 1.27
C PHE A 63 -5.10 0.25 2.04
N ASN A 64 -5.99 -0.50 1.36
CA ASN A 64 -7.23 -1.05 1.95
C ASN A 64 -8.15 0.03 2.55
N GLY A 65 -8.19 1.23 1.99
CA GLY A 65 -9.02 2.32 2.49
C GLY A 65 -8.30 3.34 3.37
N ALA A 66 -7.06 3.09 3.78
CA ALA A 66 -6.31 4.03 4.62
C ALA A 66 -5.87 5.30 3.88
N LEU A 67 -5.95 5.32 2.55
CA LEU A 67 -5.69 6.49 1.73
C LEU A 67 -6.75 6.64 0.64
N ILE A 68 -7.45 7.77 0.64
CA ILE A 68 -8.23 8.24 -0.51
C ILE A 68 -7.44 9.39 -1.14
N TYR A 69 -7.20 9.30 -2.43
CA TYR A 69 -6.40 10.28 -3.17
C TYR A 69 -6.95 10.53 -4.56
N GLN A 70 -6.53 11.60 -5.17
CA GLN A 70 -6.81 11.95 -6.56
C GLN A 70 -5.48 12.25 -7.28
N LEU A 71 -5.43 11.99 -8.59
CA LEU A 71 -4.28 12.36 -9.40
C LEU A 71 -4.54 13.71 -10.08
N HIS A 72 -3.66 14.68 -9.84
CA HIS A 72 -3.62 15.94 -10.58
C HIS A 72 -2.25 16.06 -11.27
N HIS A 73 -2.23 16.16 -12.58
CA HIS A 73 -1.00 16.20 -13.37
C HIS A 73 0.00 15.09 -13.00
N HIS A 74 -0.49 13.87 -12.82
CA HIS A 74 0.27 12.68 -12.36
C HIS A 74 0.82 12.76 -10.93
N GLN A 75 0.47 13.79 -10.16
CA GLN A 75 0.83 13.90 -8.75
C GLN A 75 -0.29 13.38 -7.85
N ILE A 76 0.11 12.70 -6.78
CA ILE A 76 -0.80 12.18 -5.77
C ILE A 76 -1.22 13.33 -4.86
N HIS A 77 -2.54 13.58 -4.77
CA HIS A 77 -3.13 14.52 -3.84
C HIS A 77 -4.01 13.76 -2.85
N PRO A 78 -3.56 13.56 -1.60
CA PRO A 78 -4.37 12.93 -0.57
C PRO A 78 -5.63 13.75 -0.27
N LEU A 79 -6.77 13.08 -0.26
CA LEU A 79 -8.07 13.66 0.13
C LEU A 79 -8.44 13.24 1.56
N HIS A 80 -8.08 12.01 1.92
CA HIS A 80 -8.28 11.48 3.27
C HIS A 80 -7.20 10.46 3.58
N THR A 81 -6.68 10.50 4.82
CA THR A 81 -5.66 9.58 5.32
C THR A 81 -6.04 9.07 6.69
N ILE A 82 -5.85 7.77 6.92
CA ILE A 82 -5.93 7.16 8.24
C ILE A 82 -4.50 6.74 8.61
N PRO A 83 -3.79 7.55 9.41
CA PRO A 83 -2.40 7.25 9.77
C PRO A 83 -2.33 6.14 10.81
N LEU A 84 -1.29 5.34 10.73
CA LEU A 84 -0.88 4.44 11.80
C LEU A 84 -0.04 5.23 12.82
N ALA A 85 -0.38 5.16 14.09
CA ALA A 85 0.35 5.87 15.13
C ALA A 85 1.83 5.43 15.16
N ALA A 86 2.74 6.40 15.20
CA ALA A 86 4.19 6.15 15.19
C ALA A 86 4.63 5.24 16.34
N ASN A 87 4.03 5.41 17.53
CA ASN A 87 4.34 4.56 18.70
C ASN A 87 3.90 3.10 18.48
N SER A 88 2.73 2.87 17.91
CA SER A 88 2.23 1.52 17.59
C SER A 88 3.11 0.86 16.51
N ALA A 89 3.48 1.61 15.49
CA ALA A 89 4.40 1.14 14.46
C ALA A 89 5.77 0.76 15.06
N LEU A 90 6.33 1.60 15.93
CA LEU A 90 7.61 1.36 16.57
C LEU A 90 7.58 0.08 17.44
N GLN A 91 6.52 -0.13 18.22
CA GLN A 91 6.33 -1.34 19.02
C GLN A 91 6.30 -2.59 18.13
N ILE A 92 5.54 -2.55 17.02
CA ILE A 92 5.47 -3.67 16.06
C ILE A 92 6.85 -3.94 15.47
N ILE A 93 7.54 -2.91 14.97
CA ILE A 93 8.83 -3.04 14.31
C ILE A 93 9.87 -3.61 15.26
N GLN A 94 9.98 -3.07 16.48
CA GLN A 94 10.93 -3.56 17.49
C GLN A 94 10.64 -4.99 17.93
N ALA A 95 9.35 -5.34 18.10
CA ALA A 95 8.96 -6.72 18.43
C ALA A 95 9.33 -7.69 17.29
N VAL A 96 9.04 -7.31 16.03
CA VAL A 96 9.37 -8.14 14.87
C VAL A 96 10.88 -8.28 14.70
N GLN A 97 11.66 -7.20 14.79
CA GLN A 97 13.11 -7.24 14.68
C GLN A 97 13.74 -8.13 15.76
N ARG A 98 13.21 -8.11 17.00
CA ARG A 98 13.70 -8.92 18.10
C ARG A 98 13.41 -10.41 17.94
N HIS A 99 12.19 -10.77 17.49
CA HIS A 99 11.73 -12.17 17.47
C HIS A 99 11.85 -12.82 16.09
N PHE A 100 11.87 -12.02 15.03
CA PHE A 100 11.90 -12.46 13.63
C PHE A 100 12.86 -11.59 12.80
N PRO A 101 14.16 -11.58 13.11
CA PRO A 101 15.14 -10.66 12.48
C PRO A 101 15.31 -10.85 10.97
N ALA A 102 14.85 -11.97 10.42
CA ALA A 102 14.87 -12.23 8.97
C ALA A 102 13.60 -11.73 8.24
N VAL A 103 12.65 -11.13 8.96
CA VAL A 103 11.46 -10.51 8.34
C VAL A 103 11.84 -9.12 7.83
N SER A 104 11.60 -8.89 6.55
CA SER A 104 11.83 -7.59 5.93
C SER A 104 10.71 -6.61 6.29
N ILE A 105 11.09 -5.40 6.67
CA ILE A 105 10.18 -4.35 7.14
C ILE A 105 10.12 -3.25 6.10
N ASN A 106 8.90 -2.87 5.71
CA ASN A 106 8.64 -1.84 4.72
C ASN A 106 7.58 -0.88 5.26
N LEU A 107 7.83 0.42 5.19
CA LEU A 107 6.95 1.48 5.66
C LEU A 107 6.47 2.32 4.50
N TYR A 108 5.25 2.82 4.58
CA TYR A 108 4.66 3.63 3.52
C TYR A 108 4.00 4.87 4.09
N ASP A 109 4.33 6.03 3.54
CA ASP A 109 3.52 7.24 3.61
C ASP A 109 2.63 7.36 2.35
N PRO A 110 1.83 8.42 2.14
CA PRO A 110 1.03 8.59 0.94
C PRO A 110 1.82 8.58 -0.37
N PHE A 111 3.10 8.95 -0.34
CA PHE A 111 3.91 9.29 -1.51
C PHE A 111 5.08 8.37 -1.75
N ARG A 112 5.60 7.72 -0.70
CA ARG A 112 6.89 7.04 -0.71
C ARG A 112 6.87 5.74 0.06
N TRP A 113 7.84 4.94 -0.27
CA TRP A 113 8.15 3.70 0.39
C TRP A 113 9.53 3.77 1.02
N TYR A 114 9.64 3.28 2.27
CA TYR A 114 10.86 3.29 3.06
C TYR A 114 11.17 1.89 3.59
N ALA A 115 12.46 1.61 3.80
CA ALA A 115 12.90 0.40 4.46
C ALA A 115 14.14 0.70 5.33
N PRO A 116 14.32 0.01 6.48
CA PRO A 116 15.49 0.21 7.34
C PRO A 116 16.78 -0.26 6.72
N GLN A 117 16.71 -1.22 5.80
CA GLN A 117 17.87 -1.82 5.13
C GLN A 117 17.47 -2.39 3.77
N ALA A 118 18.44 -2.52 2.86
CA ALA A 118 18.27 -3.19 1.59
C ALA A 118 18.46 -4.71 1.77
N ASP A 119 17.37 -5.43 1.96
CA ASP A 119 17.35 -6.89 2.09
C ASP A 119 16.63 -7.58 0.91
N ARG A 120 16.54 -8.91 0.95
CA ARG A 120 15.89 -9.68 -0.12
C ARG A 120 14.39 -9.39 -0.26
N GLY A 121 13.70 -9.17 0.86
CA GLY A 121 12.27 -8.82 0.85
C GLY A 121 12.04 -7.47 0.19
N VAL A 122 12.89 -6.48 0.49
CA VAL A 122 12.90 -5.16 -0.17
C VAL A 122 13.17 -5.30 -1.66
N ALA A 123 14.18 -6.09 -2.07
CA ALA A 123 14.49 -6.33 -3.48
C ALA A 123 13.31 -6.99 -4.21
N ARG A 124 12.64 -7.97 -3.58
CA ARG A 124 11.45 -8.63 -4.14
C ARG A 124 10.27 -7.68 -4.28
N GLN A 125 10.08 -6.78 -3.31
CA GLN A 125 9.04 -5.75 -3.39
C GLN A 125 9.35 -4.74 -4.49
N ALA A 126 10.60 -4.28 -4.60
CA ALA A 126 11.04 -3.35 -5.64
C ALA A 126 10.80 -3.87 -7.06
N ALA A 127 10.97 -5.19 -7.27
CA ALA A 127 10.70 -5.81 -8.56
C ALA A 127 9.21 -5.77 -8.99
N ARG A 128 8.30 -5.42 -8.08
CA ARG A 128 6.84 -5.37 -8.31
C ARG A 128 6.23 -3.98 -8.10
N SER A 129 7.01 -3.04 -7.61
CA SER A 129 6.58 -1.68 -7.32
C SER A 129 6.99 -0.72 -8.43
N ALA A 130 6.18 0.31 -8.66
CA ALA A 130 6.52 1.44 -9.52
C ALA A 130 7.54 2.40 -8.88
N ALA A 131 7.82 2.24 -7.57
CA ALA A 131 8.74 3.08 -6.81
C ALA A 131 9.90 2.27 -6.23
N ALA A 132 11.06 2.91 -6.12
CA ALA A 132 12.19 2.41 -5.35
C ALA A 132 12.06 2.81 -3.86
N PRO A 133 12.56 1.98 -2.91
CA PRO A 133 12.55 2.33 -1.50
C PRO A 133 13.56 3.44 -1.17
N THR A 134 13.23 4.26 -0.19
CA THR A 134 14.21 5.09 0.51
C THR A 134 14.75 4.30 1.68
N ILE A 135 16.06 4.00 1.69
CA ILE A 135 16.70 3.29 2.81
C ILE A 135 17.02 4.30 3.90
N THR A 136 16.42 4.13 5.07
CA THR A 136 16.57 5.05 6.21
C THR A 136 16.26 4.35 7.54
N PRO A 137 16.92 4.73 8.65
CA PRO A 137 16.56 4.24 9.98
C PRO A 137 15.11 4.57 10.35
N VAL A 138 14.44 3.64 11.03
CA VAL A 138 13.01 3.74 11.33
C VAL A 138 12.71 4.78 12.40
N GLU A 139 13.47 4.78 13.50
CA GLU A 139 13.21 5.65 14.65
C GLU A 139 13.30 7.15 14.29
N PRO A 140 14.36 7.62 13.60
CA PRO A 140 14.41 9.01 13.14
C PRO A 140 13.29 9.36 12.15
N LEU A 141 12.88 8.40 11.30
CA LEU A 141 11.80 8.62 10.34
C LEU A 141 10.46 8.81 11.08
N LEU A 142 10.12 7.92 12.01
CA LEU A 142 8.88 7.97 12.79
C LEU A 142 8.83 9.15 13.77
N SER A 143 9.98 9.77 14.09
CA SER A 143 10.06 10.94 14.96
C SER A 143 9.83 12.27 14.25
N GLN A 144 9.73 12.26 12.91
CA GLN A 144 9.46 13.48 12.14
C GLN A 144 7.99 13.90 12.32
N ALA A 145 7.77 15.16 12.68
CA ALA A 145 6.42 15.68 12.96
C ALA A 145 5.46 15.57 11.75
N ASP A 146 6.00 15.68 10.55
CA ASP A 146 5.22 15.66 9.30
C ASP A 146 5.16 14.26 8.65
N PHE A 147 5.76 13.24 9.28
CA PHE A 147 5.75 11.90 8.73
C PHE A 147 4.40 11.20 8.99
N ASN A 148 3.68 10.96 7.93
CA ASN A 148 2.34 10.40 7.97
C ASN A 148 2.38 8.91 7.57
N LEU A 149 2.79 8.04 8.50
CA LEU A 149 2.83 6.60 8.25
C LEU A 149 1.42 6.05 8.03
N ILE A 150 1.21 5.34 6.92
CA ILE A 150 -0.07 4.69 6.61
C ILE A 150 -0.01 3.19 6.83
N LYS A 151 1.12 2.56 6.44
CA LYS A 151 1.21 1.09 6.41
C LYS A 151 2.60 0.61 6.76
N VAL A 152 2.65 -0.47 7.51
CA VAL A 152 3.84 -1.32 7.65
C VAL A 152 3.56 -2.65 6.95
N THR A 153 4.45 -3.06 6.04
CA THR A 153 4.39 -4.36 5.37
C THR A 153 5.56 -5.21 5.84
N LEU A 154 5.24 -6.40 6.30
CA LEU A 154 6.21 -7.40 6.74
C LEU A 154 6.33 -8.48 5.67
N ILE A 155 7.51 -8.63 5.08
CA ILE A 155 7.76 -9.60 4.02
C ILE A 155 8.58 -10.75 4.59
N MET A 156 8.00 -11.93 4.54
CA MET A 156 8.62 -13.18 4.96
C MET A 156 9.07 -13.98 3.74
N GLU A 157 10.19 -14.65 3.86
CA GLU A 157 10.66 -15.60 2.87
C GLU A 157 10.47 -17.03 3.37
N ALA A 158 10.28 -17.96 2.44
CA ALA A 158 10.20 -19.38 2.78
C ALA A 158 11.48 -19.84 3.53
N PRO A 159 11.37 -20.67 4.57
CA PRO A 159 10.17 -21.39 5.02
C PRO A 159 9.31 -20.65 6.07
N GLN A 160 9.52 -19.36 6.33
CA GLN A 160 8.79 -18.58 7.33
C GLN A 160 7.29 -18.53 7.03
N LYS A 161 6.48 -18.71 8.07
CA LYS A 161 5.01 -18.63 7.99
C LYS A 161 4.50 -17.33 8.63
N PRO A 162 3.43 -16.71 8.11
CA PRO A 162 2.87 -15.49 8.69
C PRO A 162 2.29 -15.65 10.10
N ALA A 163 1.69 -16.81 10.42
CA ALA A 163 0.95 -17.02 11.65
C ALA A 163 1.72 -16.68 12.95
N PRO A 164 2.99 -17.03 13.15
CA PRO A 164 3.74 -16.63 14.34
C PRO A 164 3.92 -15.12 14.47
N VAL A 165 4.16 -14.41 13.35
CA VAL A 165 4.33 -12.95 13.31
C VAL A 165 3.00 -12.25 13.63
N VAL A 166 1.90 -12.73 13.02
CA VAL A 166 0.54 -12.23 13.30
C VAL A 166 0.20 -12.42 14.78
N LYS A 167 0.50 -13.59 15.35
CA LYS A 167 0.28 -13.87 16.80
C LYS A 167 1.08 -12.94 17.70
N LEU A 168 2.36 -12.66 17.34
CA LEU A 168 3.19 -11.72 18.08
C LEU A 168 2.54 -10.31 18.08
N ILE A 169 2.15 -9.81 16.91
CA ILE A 169 1.58 -8.45 16.78
C ILE A 169 0.23 -8.36 17.51
N ALA A 170 -0.64 -9.36 17.37
CA ALA A 170 -1.90 -9.41 18.09
C ALA A 170 -1.69 -9.41 19.62
N GLY A 171 -0.62 -10.04 20.11
CA GLY A 171 -0.24 -10.05 21.52
C GLY A 171 0.24 -8.70 22.08
N LEU A 172 0.52 -7.71 21.23
CA LEU A 172 0.88 -6.35 21.69
C LEU A 172 -0.34 -5.53 22.18
N GLY A 173 -1.57 -5.98 21.91
CA GLY A 173 -2.79 -5.34 22.39
C GLY A 173 -3.05 -3.95 21.78
N LEU A 174 -2.51 -3.66 20.61
CA LEU A 174 -2.68 -2.38 19.93
C LEU A 174 -4.10 -2.28 19.34
N THR A 175 -4.81 -1.20 19.64
CA THR A 175 -6.22 -1.02 19.22
C THR A 175 -6.38 -0.22 17.93
N ASP A 176 -5.32 0.45 17.48
CA ASP A 176 -5.26 1.28 16.28
C ASP A 176 -4.63 0.56 15.07
N VAL A 177 -4.42 -0.76 15.18
CA VAL A 177 -3.80 -1.60 14.16
C VAL A 177 -4.79 -2.60 13.60
N SER A 178 -4.88 -2.69 12.27
CA SER A 178 -5.56 -3.75 11.53
C SER A 178 -4.53 -4.65 10.86
N LEU A 179 -4.68 -5.98 11.01
CA LEU A 179 -3.78 -7.01 10.45
C LEU A 179 -4.39 -7.66 9.22
#